data_101838446b5a166970bf45f8b7f55f2d
#
_entry.id   101838446b5a166970bf45f8b7f55f2d
#
_cell.length_a   1.000
_cell.length_b   1.000
_cell.length_c   1.000
_cell.angle_alpha   90.00
_cell.angle_beta   90.00
_cell.angle_gamma   90.00
#
_symmetry.space_group_name_H-M   'P 1'
#
loop_
_entity.id
_entity.type
_entity.pdbx_description
1 polymer ?
#
loop_
_entity_poly.entity_id
_entity_poly.type
_entity_poly.pdbx_seq_one_letter_code
_entity_poly.pdbx_strand_id
1 'polypeptide(L)'
;NGVLAGLVSITSPCAVVSPFGAIVVGLIGSLVYVGASKGVKAAGIDDAVDAFAVHGACGAWGVIACGLFATPFYYSVSYYGDRKDDCAGLFYGGKASGSFAAAFACVFVILAWVGSTMGALFGTLKATGLLRVSQEIEDAGLDDSKHGGAMSEVVAASVDGVKATEA
;
A
#
# COMPACT_ATOMS: atom_id res chain seq x y z
N ASN A 1 2.91 5.54 8.63
CA ASN A 1 2.09 4.62 7.81
C ASN A 1 0.65 5.11 7.62
N GLY A 2 0.02 5.78 8.61
CA GLY A 2 -1.33 6.34 8.46
C GLY A 2 -1.42 7.41 7.38
N VAL A 3 -0.41 8.29 7.26
CA VAL A 3 -0.33 9.30 6.20
C VAL A 3 -0.17 8.61 4.83
N LEU A 4 0.71 7.61 4.73
CA LEU A 4 0.91 6.84 3.51
C LEU A 4 -0.37 6.09 3.09
N ALA A 5 -1.07 5.49 4.05
CA ALA A 5 -2.34 4.80 3.80
C ALA A 5 -3.40 5.74 3.21
N GLY A 6 -3.50 6.98 3.73
CA GLY A 6 -4.37 8.03 3.18
C GLY A 6 -3.98 8.42 1.75
N LEU A 7 -2.68 8.63 1.50
CA LEU A 7 -2.16 8.94 0.16
C LEU A 7 -2.43 7.81 -0.83
N VAL A 8 -2.21 6.55 -0.45
CA VAL A 8 -2.50 5.39 -1.30
C VAL A 8 -3.99 5.27 -1.58
N SER A 9 -4.84 5.44 -0.56
CA SER A 9 -6.30 5.37 -0.71
C SER A 9 -6.85 6.37 -1.71
N ILE A 10 -6.27 7.58 -1.81
CA ILE A 10 -6.75 8.61 -2.71
C ILE A 10 -6.16 8.53 -4.12
N THR A 11 -5.10 7.73 -4.36
CA THR A 11 -4.43 7.73 -5.68
C THR A 11 -5.35 7.33 -6.82
N SER A 12 -6.17 6.29 -6.66
CA SER A 12 -7.08 5.85 -7.71
C SER A 12 -8.19 6.88 -8.00
N PRO A 13 -8.92 7.43 -7.01
CA PRO A 13 -10.02 8.34 -7.27
C PRO A 13 -9.59 9.82 -7.37
N CYS A 14 -8.33 10.19 -7.22
CA CYS A 14 -7.86 11.57 -7.05
C CYS A 14 -8.36 12.56 -8.14
N ALA A 15 -8.49 12.10 -9.37
CA ALA A 15 -8.92 12.95 -10.50
C ALA A 15 -10.45 13.09 -10.61
N VAL A 16 -11.23 12.24 -9.92
CA VAL A 16 -12.67 12.11 -10.14
C VAL A 16 -13.54 12.32 -8.90
N VAL A 17 -12.93 12.52 -7.72
CA VAL A 17 -13.68 12.76 -6.48
C VAL A 17 -13.67 14.23 -6.08
N SER A 18 -14.71 14.63 -5.35
CA SER A 18 -14.75 15.97 -4.74
C SER A 18 -13.79 16.06 -3.55
N PRO A 19 -13.35 17.27 -3.13
CA PRO A 19 -12.54 17.44 -1.92
C PRO A 19 -13.17 16.81 -0.67
N PHE A 20 -14.48 16.92 -0.51
CA PHE A 20 -15.21 16.25 0.57
C PHE A 20 -15.13 14.72 0.46
N GLY A 21 -15.32 14.18 -0.76
CA GLY A 21 -15.15 12.76 -1.02
C GLY A 21 -13.73 12.28 -0.68
N ALA A 22 -12.70 13.08 -0.98
CA ALA A 22 -11.32 12.75 -0.63
C ALA A 22 -11.10 12.61 0.88
N ILE A 23 -11.71 13.48 1.69
CA ILE A 23 -11.66 13.37 3.15
C ILE A 23 -12.28 12.04 3.62
N VAL A 24 -13.45 11.69 3.10
CA VAL A 24 -14.15 10.45 3.45
C VAL A 24 -13.32 9.22 3.03
N VAL A 25 -12.76 9.23 1.82
CA VAL A 25 -11.89 8.15 1.33
C VAL A 25 -10.67 7.96 2.22
N GLY A 26 -10.02 9.05 2.65
CA GLY A 26 -8.87 9.00 3.55
C GLY A 26 -9.22 8.49 4.94
N LEU A 27 -10.35 8.92 5.52
CA LEU A 27 -10.83 8.44 6.83
C LEU A 27 -11.12 6.94 6.81
N ILE A 28 -11.83 6.45 5.81
CA ILE A 28 -12.09 5.02 5.66
C ILE A 28 -10.79 4.26 5.38
N GLY A 29 -9.90 4.83 4.56
CA GLY A 29 -8.59 4.26 4.28
C GLY A 29 -7.75 4.03 5.55
N SER A 30 -7.81 4.94 6.52
CA SER A 30 -7.12 4.76 7.80
C SER A 30 -7.68 3.57 8.61
N LEU A 31 -8.99 3.35 8.58
CA LEU A 31 -9.61 2.19 9.22
C LEU A 31 -9.24 0.88 8.51
N VAL A 32 -9.23 0.89 7.18
CA VAL A 32 -8.78 -0.24 6.35
C VAL A 32 -7.33 -0.60 6.68
N TYR A 33 -6.44 0.41 6.76
CA TYR A 33 -5.04 0.22 7.15
C TYR A 33 -4.92 -0.46 8.51
N VAL A 34 -5.56 0.09 9.55
CA VAL A 34 -5.48 -0.46 10.91
C VAL A 34 -6.02 -1.89 10.96
N GLY A 35 -7.13 -2.16 10.27
CA GLY A 35 -7.71 -3.51 10.19
C GLY A 35 -6.78 -4.49 9.48
N ALA A 36 -6.23 -4.11 8.34
CA ALA A 36 -5.32 -4.94 7.57
C ALA A 36 -4.00 -5.22 8.30
N SER A 37 -3.38 -4.19 8.92
CA SER A 37 -2.15 -4.35 9.71
C SER A 37 -2.35 -5.33 10.88
N LYS A 38 -3.46 -5.20 11.62
CA LYS A 38 -3.81 -6.15 12.68
C LYS A 38 -4.07 -7.55 12.13
N GLY A 39 -4.74 -7.67 11.00
CA GLY A 39 -5.04 -8.94 10.36
C GLY A 39 -3.78 -9.68 9.90
N VAL A 40 -2.84 -8.99 9.25
CA VAL A 40 -1.55 -9.55 8.81
C VAL A 40 -0.73 -10.05 10.01
N LYS A 41 -0.65 -9.24 11.08
CA LYS A 41 0.05 -9.63 12.33
C LYS A 41 -0.63 -10.84 13.00
N ALA A 42 -1.96 -10.86 13.07
CA ALA A 42 -2.70 -11.98 13.64
C ALA A 42 -2.55 -13.28 12.84
N ALA A 43 -2.34 -13.17 11.51
CA ALA A 43 -2.05 -14.29 10.63
C ALA A 43 -0.59 -14.79 10.73
N GLY A 44 0.27 -14.14 11.51
CA GLY A 44 1.68 -14.49 11.65
C GLY A 44 2.50 -14.23 10.38
N ILE A 45 2.02 -13.32 9.52
CA ILE A 45 2.73 -12.95 8.28
C ILE A 45 3.72 -11.83 8.62
N ASP A 46 4.97 -12.05 8.20
CA ASP A 46 6.04 -11.07 8.35
C ASP A 46 5.87 -9.93 7.32
N ASP A 47 5.46 -8.78 7.82
CA ASP A 47 5.32 -7.52 7.05
C ASP A 47 5.86 -6.37 7.89
N ALA A 48 7.19 -6.28 7.95
CA ALA A 48 7.93 -5.39 8.87
C ALA A 48 7.59 -3.91 8.68
N VAL A 49 7.21 -3.50 7.46
CA VAL A 49 6.90 -2.10 7.13
C VAL A 49 5.41 -1.87 6.87
N ASP A 50 4.55 -2.83 7.19
CA ASP A 50 3.11 -2.81 6.88
C ASP A 50 2.81 -2.60 5.37
N ALA A 51 3.68 -3.13 4.48
CA ALA A 51 3.58 -2.91 3.03
C ALA A 51 2.25 -3.39 2.45
N PHE A 52 1.79 -4.57 2.86
CA PHE A 52 0.49 -5.08 2.43
C PHE A 52 -0.67 -4.21 2.94
N ALA A 53 -0.62 -3.80 4.21
CA ALA A 53 -1.67 -2.98 4.79
C ALA A 53 -1.77 -1.61 4.11
N VAL A 54 -0.61 -0.95 3.86
CA VAL A 54 -0.54 0.36 3.22
C VAL A 54 -0.87 0.29 1.73
N HIS A 55 -0.24 -0.63 0.98
CA HIS A 55 -0.34 -0.63 -0.48
C HIS A 55 -1.40 -1.60 -0.99
N GLY A 56 -1.46 -2.82 -0.48
CA GLY A 56 -2.42 -3.83 -0.91
C GLY A 56 -3.86 -3.49 -0.49
N ALA A 57 -4.10 -3.38 0.81
CA ALA A 57 -5.43 -3.15 1.34
C ALA A 57 -5.96 -1.74 1.05
N CYS A 58 -5.16 -0.69 1.30
CA CYS A 58 -5.58 0.68 1.02
C CYS A 58 -5.65 0.98 -0.48
N GLY A 59 -4.80 0.35 -1.31
CA GLY A 59 -4.91 0.43 -2.76
C GLY A 59 -6.19 -0.20 -3.30
N ALA A 60 -6.55 -1.38 -2.82
CA ALA A 60 -7.82 -2.03 -3.15
C ALA A 60 -9.03 -1.16 -2.72
N TRP A 61 -8.97 -0.60 -1.50
CA TRP A 61 -9.97 0.37 -1.06
C TRP A 61 -10.05 1.58 -1.99
N GLY A 62 -8.91 2.17 -2.40
CA GLY A 62 -8.89 3.31 -3.32
C GLY A 62 -9.58 3.02 -4.65
N VAL A 63 -9.36 1.84 -5.24
CA VAL A 63 -10.04 1.42 -6.47
C VAL A 63 -11.54 1.30 -6.25
N ILE A 64 -11.98 0.68 -5.14
CA ILE A 64 -13.40 0.57 -4.79
C ILE A 64 -14.00 1.96 -4.52
N ALA A 65 -13.27 2.85 -3.84
CA ALA A 65 -13.70 4.22 -3.58
C ALA A 65 -13.91 5.02 -4.86
N CYS A 66 -13.13 4.78 -5.91
CA CYS A 66 -13.39 5.35 -7.23
C CYS A 66 -14.78 4.96 -7.75
N GLY A 67 -15.13 3.68 -7.67
CA GLY A 67 -16.46 3.18 -8.06
C GLY A 67 -17.62 3.69 -7.20
N LEU A 68 -17.34 4.16 -5.99
CA LEU A 68 -18.35 4.74 -5.08
C LEU A 68 -18.49 6.25 -5.23
N PHE A 69 -17.37 6.98 -5.28
CA PHE A 69 -17.30 8.44 -5.07
C PHE A 69 -16.96 9.25 -6.33
N ALA A 70 -16.75 8.63 -7.51
CA ALA A 70 -16.49 9.37 -8.75
C ALA A 70 -17.68 10.26 -9.10
N THR A 71 -17.44 11.57 -9.29
CA THR A 71 -18.48 12.52 -9.66
C THR A 71 -18.49 12.74 -11.17
N PRO A 72 -19.67 12.86 -11.82
CA PRO A 72 -19.76 13.17 -13.25
C PRO A 72 -19.01 14.47 -13.60
N PHE A 73 -19.06 15.48 -12.74
CA PHE A 73 -18.40 16.76 -12.95
C PHE A 73 -16.88 16.61 -13.06
N TYR A 74 -16.21 16.04 -12.03
CA TYR A 74 -14.75 15.88 -12.07
C TYR A 74 -14.30 14.88 -13.12
N TYR A 75 -15.13 13.85 -13.39
CA TYR A 75 -14.84 12.94 -14.50
C TYR A 75 -14.82 13.66 -15.85
N SER A 76 -15.80 14.53 -16.13
CA SER A 76 -15.86 15.27 -17.39
C SER A 76 -14.72 16.29 -17.57
N VAL A 77 -14.17 16.80 -16.45
CA VAL A 77 -13.01 17.70 -16.47
C VAL A 77 -11.70 16.95 -16.69
N SER A 78 -11.58 15.75 -16.14
CA SER A 78 -10.32 14.99 -16.12
C SER A 78 -10.15 14.08 -17.34
N TYR A 79 -11.23 13.63 -17.94
CA TYR A 79 -11.20 12.66 -19.04
C TYR A 79 -12.00 13.13 -20.25
N TYR A 80 -11.46 12.87 -21.44
CA TYR A 80 -12.11 13.16 -22.69
C TYR A 80 -13.21 12.13 -23.00
N GLY A 81 -14.32 12.60 -23.55
CA GLY A 81 -15.42 11.77 -24.00
C GLY A 81 -16.68 11.89 -23.16
N ASP A 82 -17.81 11.48 -23.75
CA ASP A 82 -19.14 11.62 -23.16
C ASP A 82 -19.55 10.38 -22.35
N ARG A 83 -18.70 9.98 -21.41
CA ARG A 83 -18.93 8.82 -20.54
C ARG A 83 -19.10 9.18 -19.06
N LYS A 84 -19.29 10.46 -18.77
CA LYS A 84 -19.40 10.95 -17.39
C LYS A 84 -20.50 10.26 -16.57
N ASP A 85 -21.63 9.97 -17.20
CA ASP A 85 -22.78 9.35 -16.53
C ASP A 85 -22.59 7.83 -16.37
N ASP A 86 -21.95 7.17 -17.34
CA ASP A 86 -21.60 5.75 -17.26
C ASP A 86 -20.51 5.48 -16.23
N CYS A 87 -19.59 6.43 -16.04
CA CYS A 87 -18.45 6.32 -15.14
C CYS A 87 -18.68 6.98 -13.77
N ALA A 88 -19.88 7.50 -13.52
CA ALA A 88 -20.27 8.02 -12.21
C ALA A 88 -20.15 6.94 -11.13
N GLY A 89 -19.73 7.33 -9.95
CA GLY A 89 -19.72 6.47 -8.77
C GLY A 89 -21.14 6.21 -8.27
N LEU A 90 -21.29 5.13 -7.52
CA LEU A 90 -22.60 4.67 -7.05
C LEU A 90 -23.36 5.76 -6.26
N PHE A 91 -22.65 6.57 -5.46
CA PHE A 91 -23.28 7.66 -4.68
C PHE A 91 -23.66 8.90 -5.51
N TYR A 92 -23.25 8.96 -6.77
CA TYR A 92 -23.52 10.07 -7.68
C TYR A 92 -24.38 9.64 -8.90
N GLY A 93 -25.21 8.62 -8.71
CA GLY A 93 -26.17 8.16 -9.71
C GLY A 93 -25.63 7.11 -10.68
N GLY A 94 -24.40 6.64 -10.47
CA GLY A 94 -23.84 5.52 -11.21
C GLY A 94 -24.57 4.20 -10.95
N LYS A 95 -24.57 3.33 -11.94
CA LYS A 95 -25.17 1.99 -11.82
C LYS A 95 -24.18 1.05 -11.10
N ALA A 96 -24.69 0.18 -10.23
CA ALA A 96 -23.87 -0.83 -9.56
C ALA A 96 -23.13 -1.76 -10.56
N SER A 97 -23.74 -2.00 -11.72
CA SER A 97 -23.13 -2.77 -12.82
C SER A 97 -22.12 -1.98 -13.67
N GLY A 98 -21.93 -0.68 -13.39
CA GLY A 98 -20.97 0.20 -14.08
C GLY A 98 -19.62 0.25 -13.35
N SER A 99 -19.18 1.49 -13.02
CA SER A 99 -17.87 1.74 -12.39
C SER A 99 -17.65 0.98 -11.09
N PHE A 100 -18.69 0.77 -10.31
CA PHE A 100 -18.58 0.02 -9.05
C PHE A 100 -18.24 -1.46 -9.29
N ALA A 101 -18.95 -2.16 -10.19
CA ALA A 101 -18.63 -3.54 -10.55
C ALA A 101 -17.26 -3.66 -11.22
N ALA A 102 -16.90 -2.69 -12.07
CA ALA A 102 -15.58 -2.62 -12.71
C ALA A 102 -14.45 -2.48 -11.69
N ALA A 103 -14.67 -1.71 -10.61
CA ALA A 103 -13.68 -1.56 -9.53
C ALA A 103 -13.41 -2.91 -8.83
N PHE A 104 -14.45 -3.67 -8.50
CA PHE A 104 -14.27 -5.03 -7.92
C PHE A 104 -13.59 -5.99 -8.89
N ALA A 105 -14.01 -5.99 -10.16
CA ALA A 105 -13.36 -6.80 -11.17
C ALA A 105 -11.87 -6.47 -11.32
N CYS A 106 -11.52 -5.17 -11.31
CA CYS A 106 -10.15 -4.70 -11.37
C CYS A 106 -9.32 -5.21 -10.17
N VAL A 107 -9.83 -5.05 -8.95
CA VAL A 107 -9.16 -5.56 -7.73
C VAL A 107 -8.96 -7.07 -7.82
N PHE A 108 -9.98 -7.82 -8.24
CA PHE A 108 -9.88 -9.28 -8.37
C PHE A 108 -8.85 -9.71 -9.41
N VAL A 109 -8.84 -9.07 -10.58
CA VAL A 109 -7.86 -9.37 -11.65
C VAL A 109 -6.43 -9.07 -11.19
N ILE A 110 -6.21 -7.93 -10.51
CA ILE A 110 -4.90 -7.58 -9.96
C ILE A 110 -4.45 -8.61 -8.92
N LEU A 111 -5.32 -8.99 -7.99
CA LEU A 111 -5.01 -10.00 -6.97
C LEU A 111 -4.68 -11.36 -7.59
N ALA A 112 -5.45 -11.79 -8.59
CA ALA A 112 -5.21 -13.04 -9.28
C ALA A 112 -3.89 -13.02 -10.07
N TRP A 113 -3.63 -11.93 -10.78
CA TRP A 113 -2.39 -11.76 -11.56
C TRP A 113 -1.16 -11.69 -10.65
N VAL A 114 -1.16 -10.79 -9.68
CA VAL A 114 -0.02 -10.60 -8.77
C VAL A 114 0.17 -11.85 -7.91
N GLY A 115 -0.91 -12.42 -7.38
CA GLY A 115 -0.84 -13.64 -6.56
C GLY A 115 -0.26 -14.83 -7.32
N SER A 116 -0.66 -15.05 -8.59
CA SER A 116 -0.12 -16.13 -9.41
C SER A 116 1.34 -15.90 -9.82
N THR A 117 1.66 -14.71 -10.31
CA THR A 117 3.02 -14.40 -10.78
C THR A 117 4.03 -14.34 -9.64
N MET A 118 3.71 -13.65 -8.55
CA MET A 118 4.58 -13.57 -7.38
C MET A 118 4.63 -14.89 -6.61
N GLY A 119 3.53 -15.62 -6.54
CA GLY A 119 3.50 -16.97 -5.97
C GLY A 119 4.44 -17.92 -6.71
N ALA A 120 4.43 -17.91 -8.03
CA ALA A 120 5.35 -18.70 -8.84
C ALA A 120 6.81 -18.27 -8.63
N LEU A 121 7.09 -16.96 -8.64
CA LEU A 121 8.43 -16.41 -8.42
C LEU A 121 8.98 -16.79 -7.05
N PHE A 122 8.26 -16.46 -5.99
CA PHE A 122 8.72 -16.74 -4.62
C PHE A 122 8.73 -18.24 -4.30
N GLY A 123 7.81 -19.01 -4.88
CA GLY A 123 7.84 -20.47 -4.80
C GLY A 123 9.12 -21.06 -5.41
N THR A 124 9.54 -20.55 -6.57
CA THR A 124 10.79 -20.95 -7.22
C THR A 124 12.01 -20.56 -6.40
N LEU A 125 12.06 -19.32 -5.88
CA LEU A 125 13.15 -18.86 -5.03
C LEU A 125 13.25 -19.68 -3.74
N LYS A 126 12.12 -20.07 -3.16
CA LYS A 126 12.08 -20.95 -1.98
C LYS A 126 12.60 -22.36 -2.31
N ALA A 127 12.18 -22.92 -3.43
CA ALA A 127 12.62 -24.25 -3.86
C ALA A 127 14.13 -24.32 -4.18
N THR A 128 14.71 -23.21 -4.65
CA THR A 128 16.14 -23.10 -4.94
C THR A 128 16.98 -22.65 -3.74
N GLY A 129 16.37 -22.38 -2.58
CA GLY A 129 17.09 -21.90 -1.39
C GLY A 129 17.57 -20.45 -1.44
N LEU A 130 17.12 -19.67 -2.44
CA LEU A 130 17.54 -18.28 -2.66
C LEU A 130 16.62 -17.24 -1.99
N LEU A 131 15.51 -17.68 -1.37
CA LEU A 131 14.50 -16.76 -0.84
C LEU A 131 14.94 -16.06 0.43
N ARG A 132 15.73 -16.73 1.29
CA ARG A 132 16.14 -16.17 2.58
C ARG A 132 17.66 -16.29 2.74
N VAL A 133 18.21 -15.34 3.49
CA VAL A 133 19.59 -15.41 3.98
C VAL A 133 19.68 -16.44 5.13
N SER A 134 20.91 -16.82 5.53
CA SER A 134 21.08 -17.70 6.68
C SER A 134 20.58 -17.03 7.97
N GLN A 135 20.15 -17.84 8.93
CA GLN A 135 19.64 -17.33 10.20
C GLN A 135 20.67 -16.47 10.94
N GLU A 136 21.95 -16.81 10.87
CA GLU A 136 23.04 -16.03 11.45
C GLU A 136 23.12 -14.60 10.89
N ILE A 137 22.92 -14.45 9.57
CA ILE A 137 22.90 -13.14 8.90
C ILE A 137 21.61 -12.38 9.23
N GLU A 138 20.48 -13.09 9.37
CA GLU A 138 19.19 -12.49 9.72
C GLU A 138 19.20 -11.98 11.16
N ASP A 139 19.77 -12.74 12.10
CA ASP A 139 19.90 -12.38 13.52
C ASP A 139 20.90 -11.23 13.75
N ALA A 140 21.99 -11.19 12.99
CA ALA A 140 22.97 -10.09 13.02
C ALA A 140 22.47 -8.80 12.37
N GLY A 141 21.49 -8.90 11.48
CA GLY A 141 20.99 -7.81 10.64
C GLY A 141 21.79 -7.65 9.35
N LEU A 142 21.09 -7.29 8.28
CA LEU A 142 21.70 -7.11 6.96
C LEU A 142 22.63 -5.89 6.90
N ASP A 143 22.36 -4.86 7.70
CA ASP A 143 23.17 -3.65 7.74
C ASP A 143 24.58 -3.95 8.27
N ASP A 144 24.68 -4.74 9.35
CA ASP A 144 25.97 -5.13 9.90
C ASP A 144 26.67 -6.18 9.04
N SER A 145 25.94 -7.18 8.54
CA SER A 145 26.51 -8.32 7.84
C SER A 145 26.84 -8.09 6.35
N LYS A 146 26.10 -7.19 5.67
CA LYS A 146 26.20 -6.95 4.21
C LYS A 146 26.57 -5.52 3.83
N HIS A 147 26.24 -4.55 4.66
CA HIS A 147 26.46 -3.13 4.38
C HIS A 147 27.55 -2.49 5.26
N GLY A 148 28.28 -3.31 6.02
CA GLY A 148 29.49 -2.88 6.73
C GLY A 148 29.25 -2.08 8.01
N GLY A 149 28.06 -2.15 8.61
CA GLY A 149 27.79 -1.60 9.95
C GLY A 149 28.02 -0.08 10.10
N ALA A 150 28.13 0.65 9.01
CA ALA A 150 28.62 2.03 8.97
C ALA A 150 27.91 3.00 9.94
N MET A 151 26.65 2.70 10.30
CA MET A 151 25.90 3.56 11.23
C MET A 151 26.24 3.27 12.70
N SER A 152 26.47 2.02 13.06
CA SER A 152 26.83 1.65 14.44
C SER A 152 28.23 2.14 14.81
N GLU A 153 29.20 2.05 13.88
CA GLU A 153 30.55 2.60 14.07
C GLU A 153 30.59 4.13 14.17
N VAL A 154 29.81 4.83 13.31
CA VAL A 154 29.72 6.29 13.36
C VAL A 154 29.05 6.77 14.65
N VAL A 155 28.01 6.10 15.12
CA VAL A 155 27.35 6.43 16.39
C VAL A 155 28.27 6.11 17.57
N ALA A 156 28.97 4.97 17.59
CA ALA A 156 29.93 4.64 18.64
C ALA A 156 31.08 5.65 18.70
N ALA A 157 31.68 6.00 17.56
CA ALA A 157 32.75 6.98 17.49
C ALA A 157 32.29 8.39 17.92
N SER A 158 31.04 8.79 17.62
CA SER A 158 30.50 10.07 18.06
C SER A 158 30.24 10.12 19.56
N VAL A 159 29.78 9.01 20.16
CA VAL A 159 29.55 8.92 21.62
C VAL A 159 30.88 8.94 22.40
N ASP A 160 31.90 8.24 21.90
CA ASP A 160 33.23 8.24 22.52
C ASP A 160 33.94 9.60 22.36
N GLY A 161 33.75 10.29 21.24
CA GLY A 161 34.24 11.66 21.02
C GLY A 161 33.62 12.70 21.97
N VAL A 162 32.32 12.55 22.28
CA VAL A 162 31.64 13.43 23.25
C VAL A 162 32.12 13.19 24.67
N LYS A 163 32.36 11.94 25.07
CA LYS A 163 32.91 11.62 26.42
C LYS A 163 34.35 12.10 26.62
N ALA A 164 35.15 12.14 25.55
CA ALA A 164 36.52 12.64 25.62
C ALA A 164 36.64 14.17 25.72
N THR A 165 35.58 14.91 25.36
CA THR A 165 35.52 16.37 25.48
C THR A 165 34.98 16.87 26.82
N GLU A 166 34.35 15.99 27.61
CA GLU A 166 33.81 16.31 28.95
C GLU A 166 34.76 15.88 30.11
N ALA A 167 35.90 15.29 29.82
CA ALA A 167 36.91 14.85 30.78
C ALA A 167 38.15 15.77 30.75
#